data_8d220c92f579bbb5f8f50013af9d816c
#
_entry.id   8d220c92f579bbb5f8f50013af9d816c
#
_cell.length_a   1.000
_cell.length_b   1.000
_cell.length_c   1.000
_cell.angle_alpha   90.00
_cell.angle_beta   90.00
_cell.angle_gamma   90.00
#
_symmetry.space_group_name_H-M   'P 1'
#
loop_
_entity.id
_entity.type
_entity.pdbx_description
1 polymer ?
#
loop_
_entity_poly.entity_id
_entity_poly.type
_entity_poly.pdbx_seq_one_letter_code
_entity_poly.pdbx_strand_id
1 'polypeptide(L)'
;MLAQSPMMISGRITDDLGEPMIGVSVLEKGTSNGVITNMEGNYSLKVKQGAVIVYSYIGYVTQELKAVSERMNITMKEDTR
;
A
#
# COMPACT_ATOMS: atom_id res chain seq x y z
N MET A 1 8.74 13.26 -25.82
CA MET A 1 7.84 12.64 -24.85
C MET A 1 8.59 12.22 -23.61
N LEU A 2 8.02 12.49 -22.46
CA LEU A 2 8.65 12.15 -21.21
C LEU A 2 8.05 10.89 -20.64
N ALA A 3 8.89 9.91 -20.37
CA ALA A 3 8.46 8.75 -19.61
C ALA A 3 8.29 9.13 -18.15
N GLN A 4 7.30 8.57 -17.49
CA GLN A 4 7.15 8.76 -16.06
C GLN A 4 8.27 8.05 -15.35
N SER A 5 8.92 8.75 -14.43
CA SER A 5 9.98 8.15 -13.63
C SER A 5 9.36 7.20 -12.63
N PRO A 6 9.98 6.05 -12.43
CA PRO A 6 9.54 5.19 -11.34
C PRO A 6 9.88 5.84 -10.00
N MET A 7 9.09 5.52 -8.98
CA MET A 7 9.39 5.95 -7.63
C MET A 7 9.25 4.77 -6.70
N MET A 8 10.03 4.77 -5.62
CA MET A 8 9.93 3.74 -4.61
C MET A 8 9.07 4.29 -3.49
N ILE A 9 7.91 3.66 -3.28
CA ILE A 9 7.10 3.98 -2.11
C ILE A 9 7.41 2.96 -1.02
N SER A 10 7.35 3.40 0.21
CA SER A 10 7.56 2.53 1.36
C SER A 10 6.74 3.07 2.51
N GLY A 11 6.50 2.20 3.48
CA GLY A 11 5.76 2.62 4.63
C GLY A 11 5.43 1.47 5.53
N ARG A 12 4.64 1.75 6.53
CA ARG A 12 4.20 0.78 7.51
C ARG A 12 2.68 0.76 7.54
N ILE A 13 2.13 -0.44 7.59
CA ILE A 13 0.68 -0.62 7.64
C ILE A 13 0.33 -1.18 9.00
N THR A 14 -0.59 -0.49 9.67
CA THR A 14 -1.05 -0.86 11.00
C THR A 14 -2.57 -0.93 11.01
N ASP A 15 -3.11 -1.56 12.04
CA ASP A 15 -4.54 -1.47 12.31
C ASP A 15 -4.83 -0.21 13.13
N ASP A 16 -6.08 -0.01 13.53
CA ASP A 16 -6.47 1.20 14.24
C ASP A 16 -6.02 1.21 15.70
N LEU A 17 -5.41 0.13 16.17
CA LEU A 17 -4.78 0.07 17.49
C LEU A 17 -3.27 0.30 17.39
N GLY A 18 -2.76 0.56 16.18
CA GLY A 18 -1.34 0.79 15.96
C GLY A 18 -0.52 -0.47 15.84
N GLU A 19 -1.14 -1.63 15.74
CA GLU A 19 -0.43 -2.90 15.62
C GLU A 19 -0.01 -3.14 14.18
N PRO A 20 1.20 -3.63 13.93
CA PRO A 20 1.62 -3.90 12.56
C PRO A 20 0.80 -5.01 11.93
N MET A 21 0.50 -4.87 10.65
CA MET A 21 -0.29 -5.87 9.92
C MET A 21 0.59 -6.61 8.92
N ILE A 22 0.65 -7.92 9.07
CA ILE A 22 1.42 -8.82 8.22
C ILE A 22 0.54 -9.26 7.06
N GLY A 23 1.12 -9.32 5.85
CA GLY A 23 0.43 -9.95 4.72
C GLY A 23 -0.58 -9.05 4.02
N VAL A 24 -0.60 -7.75 4.31
CA VAL A 24 -1.47 -6.82 3.60
C VAL A 24 -0.98 -6.70 2.16
N SER A 25 -1.91 -6.79 1.22
CA SER A 25 -1.59 -6.66 -0.20
C SER A 25 -1.44 -5.18 -0.55
N VAL A 26 -0.32 -4.84 -1.20
CA VAL A 26 -0.03 -3.50 -1.70
C VAL A 26 0.21 -3.66 -3.19
N LEU A 27 -0.68 -3.10 -4.02
CA LEU A 27 -0.70 -3.38 -5.45
C LEU A 27 -0.84 -2.09 -6.23
N GLU A 28 -0.03 -1.95 -7.28
CA GLU A 28 -0.21 -0.88 -8.26
C GLU A 28 -1.41 -1.23 -9.11
N LYS A 29 -2.46 -0.41 -9.02
CA LYS A 29 -3.77 -0.70 -9.63
C LYS A 29 -3.62 -0.90 -11.13
N GLY A 30 -4.29 -1.91 -11.66
CA GLY A 30 -4.27 -2.22 -13.08
C GLY A 30 -3.05 -2.99 -13.55
N THR A 31 -2.21 -3.44 -12.63
CA THR A 31 -1.01 -4.22 -12.95
C THR A 31 -0.91 -5.41 -12.02
N SER A 32 0.09 -6.26 -12.28
CA SER A 32 0.42 -7.35 -11.36
C SER A 32 1.57 -6.97 -10.43
N ASN A 33 1.97 -5.70 -10.42
CA ASN A 33 3.10 -5.23 -9.62
C ASN A 33 2.64 -4.99 -8.18
N GLY A 34 3.01 -5.88 -7.28
CA GLY A 34 2.58 -5.78 -5.89
C GLY A 34 3.48 -6.52 -4.95
N VAL A 35 3.31 -6.23 -3.67
CA VAL A 35 4.03 -6.88 -2.57
C VAL A 35 3.05 -7.10 -1.43
N ILE A 36 3.49 -7.83 -0.42
CA ILE A 36 2.75 -7.95 0.84
C ILE A 36 3.63 -7.44 1.97
N THR A 37 3.00 -6.95 3.04
CA THR A 37 3.75 -6.44 4.19
C THR A 37 4.44 -7.57 4.94
N ASN A 38 5.56 -7.23 5.57
CA ASN A 38 6.33 -8.18 6.37
C ASN A 38 5.84 -8.20 7.82
N MET A 39 6.60 -8.84 8.69
CA MET A 39 6.20 -9.05 10.09
C MET A 39 6.07 -7.75 10.87
N GLU A 40 6.78 -6.70 10.48
CA GLU A 40 6.67 -5.38 11.10
C GLU A 40 5.64 -4.50 10.41
N GLY A 41 4.91 -5.03 9.42
CA GLY A 41 3.95 -4.27 8.66
C GLY A 41 4.57 -3.37 7.61
N ASN A 42 5.86 -3.51 7.35
CA ASN A 42 6.57 -2.68 6.40
C ASN A 42 6.43 -3.21 4.98
N TYR A 43 6.45 -2.30 4.02
CA TYR A 43 6.45 -2.65 2.61
C TYR A 43 7.28 -1.65 1.83
N SER A 44 7.68 -2.06 0.63
CA SER A 44 8.42 -1.22 -0.29
C SER A 44 8.05 -1.69 -1.69
N LEU A 45 7.69 -0.77 -2.58
CA LEU A 45 7.20 -1.11 -3.92
C LEU A 45 7.60 -0.02 -4.90
N LYS A 46 8.19 -0.42 -6.02
CA LYS A 46 8.52 0.51 -7.09
C LYS A 46 7.30 0.66 -7.99
N VAL A 47 6.84 1.89 -8.19
CA VAL A 47 5.64 2.18 -8.96
C VAL A 47 5.89 3.40 -9.85
N LYS A 48 4.97 3.66 -10.76
CA LYS A 48 4.99 4.91 -11.53
C LYS A 48 4.49 6.04 -10.66
N GLN A 49 5.07 7.23 -10.83
CA GLN A 49 4.59 8.42 -10.13
C GLN A 49 3.11 8.64 -10.45
N GLY A 50 2.31 8.90 -9.42
CA GLY A 50 0.90 9.16 -9.58
C GLY A 50 0.06 7.91 -9.76
N ALA A 51 0.66 6.73 -9.75
CA ALA A 51 -0.11 5.47 -9.83
C ALA A 51 -1.02 5.35 -8.61
N VAL A 52 -2.16 4.68 -8.81
CA VAL A 52 -3.07 4.38 -7.70
C VAL A 52 -2.59 3.10 -7.04
N ILE A 53 -2.44 3.14 -5.73
CA ILE A 53 -1.99 1.99 -4.94
C ILE A 53 -3.18 1.45 -4.17
N VAL A 54 -3.41 0.15 -4.27
CA VAL A 54 -4.53 -0.53 -3.63
C VAL A 54 -3.98 -1.29 -2.42
N TYR A 55 -4.52 -0.98 -1.24
CA TYR A 55 -4.17 -1.63 0.01
C TYR A 55 -5.37 -2.48 0.43
N SER A 56 -5.18 -3.80 0.51
CA SER A 56 -6.30 -4.69 0.80
C SER A 56 -5.87 -5.83 1.71
N TYR A 57 -6.81 -6.24 2.55
CA TYR A 57 -6.62 -7.39 3.43
C TYR A 57 -8.00 -7.93 3.76
N ILE A 58 -8.11 -9.25 3.86
CA ILE A 58 -9.40 -9.89 4.10
C ILE A 58 -9.99 -9.39 5.43
N GLY A 59 -11.26 -8.98 5.40
CA GLY A 59 -11.93 -8.47 6.59
C GLY A 59 -11.68 -7.00 6.88
N TYR A 60 -10.95 -6.30 6.01
CA TYR A 60 -10.63 -4.88 6.18
C TYR A 60 -11.09 -4.08 4.97
N VAL A 61 -11.34 -2.80 5.19
CA VAL A 61 -11.78 -1.91 4.12
C VAL A 61 -10.60 -1.66 3.18
N THR A 62 -10.81 -1.89 1.89
CA THR A 62 -9.81 -1.62 0.87
C THR A 62 -9.63 -0.12 0.68
N GLN A 63 -8.38 0.34 0.57
CA GLN A 63 -8.07 1.75 0.34
C GLN A 63 -7.32 1.89 -0.98
N GLU A 64 -7.59 2.99 -1.70
CA GLU A 64 -6.90 3.32 -2.93
C GLU A 64 -6.36 4.74 -2.81
N LEU A 65 -5.05 4.89 -2.94
CA LEU A 65 -4.38 6.18 -2.76
C LEU A 65 -3.38 6.38 -3.89
N LYS A 66 -3.24 7.64 -4.33
CA LYS A 66 -2.24 7.96 -5.34
C LYS A 66 -0.84 7.97 -4.73
N ALA A 67 0.13 7.49 -5.49
CA ALA A 67 1.53 7.49 -5.10
C ALA A 67 2.11 8.88 -5.36
N VAL A 68 1.93 9.77 -4.40
CA VAL A 68 2.40 11.16 -4.50
C VAL A 68 3.54 11.46 -3.52
N SER A 69 3.89 10.48 -2.68
CA SER A 69 4.93 10.63 -1.66
C SER A 69 5.68 9.32 -1.57
N GLU A 70 6.97 9.40 -1.28
CA GLU A 70 7.79 8.21 -1.12
C GLU A 70 7.45 7.45 0.17
N ARG A 71 6.90 8.14 1.16
CA ARG A 71 6.51 7.50 2.42
C ARG A 71 5.00 7.49 2.54
N MET A 72 4.42 6.30 2.58
CA MET A 72 2.97 6.14 2.67
C MET A 72 2.66 5.14 3.77
N ASN A 73 2.39 5.66 4.96
CA ASN A 73 1.97 4.85 6.10
C ASN A 73 0.45 4.79 6.10
N ILE A 74 -0.07 3.59 6.29
CA ILE A 74 -1.50 3.33 6.11
C ILE A 74 -2.06 2.72 7.40
N THR A 75 -3.22 3.18 7.82
CA THR A 75 -3.98 2.55 8.88
C THR A 75 -5.16 1.84 8.25
N MET A 76 -5.24 0.53 8.45
CA MET A 76 -6.33 -0.28 7.94
C MET A 76 -7.45 -0.34 8.97
N LYS A 77 -8.69 -0.38 8.48
CA LYS A 77 -9.86 -0.45 9.36
C LYS A 77 -10.68 -1.67 9.02
N GLU A 78 -11.16 -2.35 10.04
CA GLU A 78 -12.01 -3.52 9.84
C GLU A 78 -13.27 -3.15 9.11
N ASP A 79 -13.69 -4.03 8.21
CA ASP A 79 -15.00 -3.93 7.56
C ASP A 79 -15.97 -4.68 8.44
N THR A 80 -16.74 -3.96 9.22
CA THR A 80 -17.59 -4.53 10.27
C THR A 80 -19.05 -4.68 9.87
N ARG A 81 -19.33 -4.61 8.59
CA ARG A 81 -20.72 -4.77 8.13
C ARG A 81 -21.20 -6.20 8.27
#